data_5ad385d55fb78bfa7b3e6650567a227e
#
_entry.id   5ad385d55fb78bfa7b3e6650567a227e
#
_cell.length_a   1.000
_cell.length_b   1.000
_cell.length_c   1.000
_cell.angle_alpha   90.00
_cell.angle_beta   90.00
_cell.angle_gamma   90.00
#
_symmetry.space_group_name_H-M   'P 1'
#
loop_
_entity.id
_entity.type
_entity.pdbx_description
1 polymer ?
#
loop_
_entity_poly.entity_id
_entity_poly.type
_entity_poly.pdbx_seq_one_letter_code
_entity_poly.pdbx_strand_id
1 'polypeptide(L)'
;MNHFLFVAGALRERTSEESAELQLGHCLWGLCTELIQKNLGTYLDTESRGLVYVLKAGICAEFQLVPPVLEFSALDAFLGDELRTEARFGFVRIDGVRRFTYSSAASQSLLLNVLQIADQAELTRRLRLGMHRLTQIEYETIMQGVTA
;
A
#
# COMPACT_ATOMS: atom_id res chain seq x y z
N MET A 1 16.68 -5.73 -3.59
CA MET A 1 15.60 -4.78 -3.92
C MET A 1 14.27 -5.36 -3.49
N ASN A 2 13.56 -4.68 -2.61
CA ASN A 2 12.28 -5.14 -2.07
C ASN A 2 11.14 -4.27 -2.59
N HIS A 3 10.03 -4.91 -2.90
CA HIS A 3 8.82 -4.25 -3.35
C HIS A 3 7.67 -4.61 -2.43
N PHE A 4 6.66 -3.74 -2.36
CA PHE A 4 5.56 -3.91 -1.41
C PHE A 4 4.22 -3.65 -2.09
N LEU A 5 3.22 -4.39 -1.66
CA LEU A 5 1.82 -4.11 -1.96
C LEU A 5 1.17 -3.62 -0.68
N PHE A 6 0.76 -2.35 -0.68
CA PHE A 6 0.02 -1.76 0.44
C PHE A 6 -1.47 -1.85 0.16
N VAL A 7 -2.24 -2.08 1.21
CA VAL A 7 -3.68 -2.23 1.09
C VAL A 7 -4.38 -1.13 1.87
N ALA A 8 -5.21 -0.36 1.18
CA ALA A 8 -6.09 0.63 1.81
C ALA A 8 -7.43 -0.02 2.11
N GLY A 9 -7.76 -0.17 3.39
CA GLY A 9 -9.03 -0.67 3.86
C GLY A 9 -9.94 0.48 4.31
N ALA A 10 -11.22 0.17 4.51
CA ALA A 10 -12.16 1.13 5.04
C ALA A 10 -11.85 1.46 6.49
N LEU A 11 -11.88 2.73 6.83
CA LEU A 11 -11.72 3.22 8.19
C LEU A 11 -13.06 3.75 8.70
N ARG A 12 -13.14 3.98 10.01
CA ARG A 12 -14.36 4.43 10.65
C ARG A 12 -14.90 5.74 10.05
N GLU A 13 -13.99 6.64 9.65
CA GLU A 13 -14.33 8.00 9.24
C GLU A 13 -14.22 8.23 7.74
N ARG A 14 -13.73 7.25 6.99
CA ARG A 14 -13.53 7.39 5.54
C ARG A 14 -13.49 6.05 4.83
N THR A 15 -13.82 6.08 3.55
CA THR A 15 -13.75 4.89 2.70
C THR A 15 -12.30 4.52 2.40
N SER A 16 -12.10 3.31 1.86
CA SER A 16 -10.78 2.86 1.40
C SER A 16 -10.20 3.80 0.36
N GLU A 17 -11.02 4.25 -0.58
CA GLU A 17 -10.59 5.18 -1.64
C GLU A 17 -10.23 6.54 -1.08
N GLU A 18 -11.03 7.08 -0.16
CA GLU A 18 -10.74 8.35 0.50
C GLU A 18 -9.43 8.28 1.28
N SER A 19 -9.20 7.19 2.01
CA SER A 19 -7.97 6.99 2.76
C SER A 19 -6.75 6.93 1.84
N ALA A 20 -6.83 6.17 0.76
CA ALA A 20 -5.74 6.07 -0.21
C ALA A 20 -5.43 7.44 -0.83
N GLU A 21 -6.44 8.17 -1.29
CA GLU A 21 -6.25 9.47 -1.93
C GLU A 21 -5.67 10.49 -0.97
N LEU A 22 -6.09 10.48 0.29
CA LEU A 22 -5.55 11.38 1.30
C LEU A 22 -4.05 11.13 1.52
N GLN A 23 -3.65 9.88 1.67
CA GLN A 23 -2.25 9.53 1.86
C GLN A 23 -1.40 9.87 0.63
N LEU A 24 -1.87 9.54 -0.56
CA LEU A 24 -1.17 9.87 -1.81
C LEU A 24 -1.03 11.39 -1.98
N GLY A 25 -2.06 12.14 -1.63
CA GLY A 25 -2.05 13.61 -1.72
C GLY A 25 -1.03 14.26 -0.79
N HIS A 26 -0.72 13.64 0.35
CA HIS A 26 0.30 14.11 1.29
C HIS A 26 1.68 13.52 1.02
N CYS A 27 1.85 12.75 -0.05
CA CYS A 27 3.12 12.12 -0.42
C CYS A 27 3.71 11.26 0.69
N LEU A 28 2.85 10.51 1.38
CA LEU A 28 3.26 9.56 2.40
C LEU A 28 2.32 8.35 2.42
N TRP A 29 2.78 7.27 3.03
CA TRP A 29 1.93 6.12 3.30
C TRP A 29 2.01 5.74 4.78
N GLY A 30 0.86 5.69 5.42
CA GLY A 30 0.75 5.41 6.85
C GLY A 30 0.89 3.94 7.17
N LEU A 31 1.48 3.65 8.32
CA LEU A 31 1.67 2.30 8.85
C LEU A 31 0.68 2.11 9.99
N CYS A 32 -0.43 1.44 9.71
CA CYS A 32 -1.58 1.39 10.62
C CYS A 32 -1.50 0.27 11.65
N THR A 33 -0.52 -0.64 11.55
CA THR A 33 -0.27 -1.68 12.55
C THR A 33 1.22 -1.78 12.87
N GLU A 34 1.52 -2.30 14.07
CA GLU A 34 2.90 -2.54 14.50
C GLU A 34 3.61 -3.55 13.59
N LEU A 35 2.88 -4.58 13.14
CA LEU A 35 3.43 -5.61 12.25
C LEU A 35 3.89 -5.01 10.93
N ILE A 36 3.08 -4.14 10.32
CA ILE A 36 3.44 -3.45 9.08
C ILE A 36 4.69 -2.60 9.30
N GLN A 37 4.71 -1.83 10.38
CA GLN A 37 5.84 -0.96 10.71
C GLN A 37 7.14 -1.76 10.86
N LYS A 38 7.11 -2.86 11.57
CA LYS A 38 8.29 -3.73 11.77
C LYS A 38 8.75 -4.37 10.46
N ASN A 39 7.83 -4.90 9.67
CA ASN A 39 8.16 -5.55 8.40
C ASN A 39 8.75 -4.55 7.40
N LEU A 40 8.13 -3.38 7.27
CA LEU A 40 8.65 -2.37 6.37
C LEU A 40 10.04 -1.89 6.83
N GLY A 41 10.22 -1.63 8.13
CA GLY A 41 11.50 -1.22 8.67
C GLY A 41 12.62 -2.24 8.43
N THR A 42 12.30 -3.52 8.42
CA THR A 42 13.26 -4.59 8.17
C THR A 42 13.70 -4.67 6.71
N TYR A 43 12.77 -4.48 5.78
CA TYR A 43 13.00 -4.78 4.35
C TYR A 43 13.10 -3.56 3.45
N LEU A 44 12.86 -2.35 3.99
CA LEU A 44 12.91 -1.12 3.20
C LEU A 44 14.33 -0.79 2.79
N ASP A 45 14.54 -0.50 1.51
CA ASP A 45 15.81 -0.05 0.97
C ASP A 45 15.62 1.18 0.05
N THR A 46 16.71 1.73 -0.47
CA THR A 46 16.68 2.93 -1.29
C THR A 46 16.02 2.74 -2.67
N GLU A 47 15.84 1.49 -3.08
CA GLU A 47 15.26 1.16 -4.38
C GLU A 47 13.84 0.58 -4.25
N SER A 48 13.29 0.56 -3.03
CA SER A 48 11.99 -0.01 -2.77
C SER A 48 10.88 0.79 -3.45
N ARG A 49 9.94 0.05 -4.04
CA ARG A 49 8.74 0.62 -4.66
C ARG A 49 7.50 -0.02 -4.04
N GLY A 50 6.40 0.70 -4.10
CA GLY A 50 5.13 0.23 -3.58
C GLY A 50 4.01 0.33 -4.60
N LEU A 51 3.07 -0.59 -4.47
CA LEU A 51 1.78 -0.58 -5.16
C LEU A 51 0.69 -0.40 -4.11
N VAL A 52 -0.40 0.25 -4.48
CA VAL A 52 -1.56 0.41 -3.61
C VAL A 52 -2.75 -0.35 -4.18
N TYR A 53 -3.29 -1.26 -3.38
CA TYR A 53 -4.56 -1.93 -3.63
C TYR A 53 -5.62 -1.33 -2.71
N VAL A 54 -6.70 -0.82 -3.31
CA VAL A 54 -7.85 -0.33 -2.55
C VAL A 54 -8.89 -1.44 -2.48
N LEU A 55 -9.28 -1.85 -1.27
CA LEU A 55 -10.25 -2.93 -1.09
C LEU A 55 -11.54 -2.63 -1.85
N LYS A 56 -12.01 -3.61 -2.62
CA LYS A 56 -13.20 -3.56 -3.47
C LYS A 56 -13.08 -2.64 -4.69
N ALA A 57 -11.95 -1.96 -4.88
CA ALA A 57 -11.75 -1.08 -6.03
C ALA A 57 -10.63 -1.54 -6.95
N GLY A 58 -9.49 -1.96 -6.41
CA GLY A 58 -8.39 -2.48 -7.21
C GLY A 58 -7.08 -1.73 -7.01
N ILE A 59 -6.10 -2.05 -7.86
CA ILE A 59 -4.79 -1.39 -7.83
C ILE A 59 -4.93 -0.01 -8.46
N CYS A 60 -4.52 1.02 -7.71
CA CYS A 60 -4.74 2.41 -8.12
C CYS A 60 -3.48 3.25 -8.31
N ALA A 61 -2.35 2.82 -7.76
CA ALA A 61 -1.13 3.64 -7.83
C ALA A 61 0.12 2.81 -7.58
N GLU A 62 1.24 3.35 -8.05
CA GLU A 62 2.58 2.92 -7.64
C GLU A 62 3.41 4.14 -7.26
N PHE A 63 4.47 3.92 -6.50
CA PHE A 63 5.39 4.99 -6.09
C PHE A 63 6.72 4.41 -5.61
N GLN A 64 7.71 5.30 -5.51
CA GLN A 64 8.97 4.99 -4.88
C GLN A 64 8.88 5.29 -3.37
N LEU A 65 9.40 4.40 -2.56
CA LEU A 65 9.50 4.59 -1.13
C LEU A 65 10.79 5.33 -0.78
N VAL A 66 10.69 6.30 0.11
CA VAL A 66 11.83 7.14 0.54
C VAL A 66 12.16 6.78 1.98
N PRO A 67 13.20 5.97 2.23
CA PRO A 67 13.61 5.65 3.60
C PRO A 67 14.03 6.91 4.36
N PRO A 68 14.00 6.87 5.71
CA PRO A 68 13.62 5.77 6.58
C PRO A 68 12.12 5.75 6.89
N VAL A 69 11.68 4.70 7.59
CA VAL A 69 10.38 4.72 8.26
C VAL A 69 10.43 5.79 9.35
N LEU A 70 9.43 6.66 9.37
CA LEU A 70 9.34 7.76 10.34
C LEU A 70 8.27 7.46 11.39
N GLU A 71 8.50 7.97 12.60
CA GLU A 71 7.54 7.83 13.68
C GLU A 71 6.38 8.80 13.51
N PHE A 72 5.23 8.47 14.09
CA PHE A 72 4.05 9.34 14.06
C PHE A 72 4.37 10.76 14.53
N SER A 73 5.21 10.91 15.55
CA SER A 73 5.60 12.21 16.10
C SER A 73 6.35 13.10 15.09
N ALA A 74 6.83 12.55 13.98
CA ALA A 74 7.47 13.33 12.91
C ALA A 74 6.46 14.04 11.99
N LEU A 75 5.17 13.68 12.06
CA LEU A 75 4.13 14.43 11.35
C LEU A 75 3.93 15.76 12.06
N ASP A 76 3.68 16.83 11.28
CA ASP A 76 3.26 18.08 11.91
C ASP A 76 1.84 17.92 12.49
N ALA A 77 1.45 18.85 13.37
CA ALA A 77 0.18 18.72 14.10
C ALA A 77 -1.04 18.62 13.17
N PHE A 78 -1.02 19.36 12.06
CA PHE A 78 -2.14 19.34 11.11
C PHE A 78 -2.25 18.01 10.39
N LEU A 79 -1.15 17.54 9.82
CA LEU A 79 -1.10 16.25 9.14
C LEU A 79 -1.36 15.10 10.11
N GLY A 80 -0.86 15.20 11.34
CA GLY A 80 -1.09 14.20 12.38
C GLY A 80 -2.56 14.00 12.67
N ASP A 81 -3.32 15.07 12.75
CA ASP A 81 -4.77 14.97 12.99
C ASP A 81 -5.51 14.33 11.82
N GLU A 82 -5.16 14.68 10.58
CA GLU A 82 -5.78 14.10 9.39
C GLU A 82 -5.45 12.62 9.20
N LEU A 83 -4.22 12.22 9.48
CA LEU A 83 -3.69 10.89 9.18
C LEU A 83 -3.48 10.03 10.42
N ARG A 84 -4.09 10.41 11.54
CA ARG A 84 -3.89 9.72 12.82
C ARG A 84 -4.11 8.22 12.75
N THR A 85 -5.16 7.79 12.08
CA THR A 85 -5.51 6.37 11.97
C THR A 85 -4.56 5.64 11.03
N GLU A 86 -4.30 6.23 9.84
CA GLU A 86 -3.43 5.62 8.84
C GLU A 86 -1.98 5.52 9.33
N ALA A 87 -1.49 6.55 10.01
CA ALA A 87 -0.09 6.66 10.44
C ALA A 87 0.13 6.32 11.92
N ARG A 88 -0.77 5.55 12.52
CA ARG A 88 -0.76 5.25 13.97
C ARG A 88 0.59 4.72 14.45
N PHE A 89 1.27 3.88 13.69
CA PHE A 89 2.57 3.29 14.02
C PHE A 89 3.71 3.88 13.19
N GLY A 90 3.49 5.03 12.57
CA GLY A 90 4.48 5.72 11.77
C GLY A 90 4.07 5.83 10.31
N PHE A 91 5.00 6.26 9.49
CA PHE A 91 4.74 6.44 8.06
C PHE A 91 6.05 6.38 7.28
N VAL A 92 5.93 6.23 5.97
CA VAL A 92 7.04 6.32 5.04
C VAL A 92 6.70 7.39 4.00
N ARG A 93 7.69 8.20 3.64
CA ARG A 93 7.50 9.17 2.56
C ARG A 93 7.52 8.46 1.22
N ILE A 94 6.77 8.98 0.27
CA ILE A 94 6.69 8.42 -1.08
C ILE A 94 6.97 9.50 -2.12
N ASP A 95 7.45 9.07 -3.30
CA ASP A 95 7.79 9.95 -4.40
C ASP A 95 7.39 9.33 -5.73
N GLY A 96 7.23 10.16 -6.76
CA GLY A 96 6.94 9.69 -8.10
C GLY A 96 5.64 8.90 -8.20
N VAL A 97 4.57 9.38 -7.58
CA VAL A 97 3.27 8.71 -7.61
C VAL A 97 2.75 8.64 -9.04
N ARG A 98 2.46 7.42 -9.48
CA ARG A 98 1.81 7.15 -10.77
C ARG A 98 0.46 6.48 -10.49
N ARG A 99 -0.61 7.09 -10.99
CA ARG A 99 -1.96 6.60 -10.77
C ARG A 99 -2.44 5.73 -11.92
N PHE A 100 -3.28 4.74 -11.59
CA PHE A 100 -3.92 3.85 -12.55
C PHE A 100 -5.43 3.96 -12.45
N THR A 101 -6.13 3.65 -13.53
CA THR A 101 -7.57 3.48 -13.48
C THR A 101 -7.92 2.20 -12.72
N TYR A 102 -8.83 2.30 -11.76
CA TYR A 102 -9.26 1.14 -10.98
C TYR A 102 -9.85 0.06 -11.87
N SER A 103 -9.47 -1.18 -11.61
CA SER A 103 -10.01 -2.36 -12.27
C SER A 103 -10.11 -3.49 -11.24
N SER A 104 -11.21 -3.51 -10.50
CA SER A 104 -11.41 -4.43 -9.37
C SER A 104 -11.29 -5.90 -9.77
N ALA A 105 -12.06 -6.33 -10.76
CA ALA A 105 -12.07 -7.73 -11.18
C ALA A 105 -10.71 -8.17 -11.75
N ALA A 106 -10.12 -7.36 -12.61
CA ALA A 106 -8.82 -7.65 -13.20
C ALA A 106 -7.71 -7.66 -12.15
N SER A 107 -7.74 -6.72 -11.20
CA SER A 107 -6.78 -6.69 -10.10
C SER A 107 -6.86 -7.92 -9.22
N GLN A 108 -8.07 -8.37 -8.89
CA GLN A 108 -8.26 -9.56 -8.07
C GLN A 108 -7.74 -10.81 -8.76
N SER A 109 -8.10 -11.01 -10.03
CA SER A 109 -7.62 -12.15 -10.82
C SER A 109 -6.11 -12.16 -10.95
N LEU A 110 -5.52 -10.99 -11.17
CA LEU A 110 -4.07 -10.83 -11.29
C LEU A 110 -3.38 -11.19 -9.98
N LEU A 111 -3.88 -10.72 -8.84
CA LEU A 111 -3.29 -11.01 -7.53
C LEU A 111 -3.43 -12.49 -7.15
N LEU A 112 -4.57 -13.11 -7.43
CA LEU A 112 -4.74 -14.56 -7.20
C LEU A 112 -3.67 -15.35 -7.93
N ASN A 113 -3.42 -15.01 -9.20
CA ASN A 113 -2.44 -15.68 -10.02
C ASN A 113 -1.00 -15.41 -9.57
N VAL A 114 -0.65 -14.14 -9.37
CA VAL A 114 0.72 -13.73 -9.01
C VAL A 114 1.12 -14.24 -7.62
N LEU A 115 0.21 -14.13 -6.64
CA LEU A 115 0.48 -14.57 -5.26
C LEU A 115 0.21 -16.05 -5.06
N GLN A 116 -0.23 -16.76 -6.10
CA GLN A 116 -0.51 -18.20 -6.06
C GLN A 116 -1.53 -18.55 -4.97
N ILE A 117 -2.61 -17.79 -4.93
CA ILE A 117 -3.70 -17.97 -3.96
C ILE A 117 -4.85 -18.71 -4.64
N ALA A 118 -5.39 -19.73 -3.98
CA ALA A 118 -6.35 -20.65 -4.57
C ALA A 118 -7.74 -20.02 -4.79
N ASP A 119 -8.19 -19.16 -3.87
CA ASP A 119 -9.55 -18.62 -3.93
C ASP A 119 -9.64 -17.19 -3.41
N GLN A 120 -10.80 -16.57 -3.69
CA GLN A 120 -11.09 -15.18 -3.34
C GLN A 120 -11.13 -14.94 -1.82
N ALA A 121 -11.62 -15.89 -1.05
CA ALA A 121 -11.72 -15.77 0.40
C ALA A 121 -10.32 -15.69 1.02
N GLU A 122 -9.39 -16.49 0.56
CA GLU A 122 -7.99 -16.47 0.99
C GLU A 122 -7.33 -15.16 0.62
N LEU A 123 -7.56 -14.65 -0.60
CA LEU A 123 -7.03 -13.36 -1.02
C LEU A 123 -7.53 -12.24 -0.11
N THR A 124 -8.83 -12.18 0.16
CA THR A 124 -9.42 -11.17 1.04
C THR A 124 -8.80 -11.22 2.42
N ARG A 125 -8.60 -12.41 2.96
CA ARG A 125 -7.98 -12.60 4.27
C ARG A 125 -6.55 -12.06 4.29
N ARG A 126 -5.76 -12.36 3.27
CA ARG A 126 -4.36 -11.88 3.16
C ARG A 126 -4.28 -10.37 2.96
N LEU A 127 -5.17 -9.80 2.17
CA LEU A 127 -5.20 -8.35 1.95
C LEU A 127 -5.50 -7.57 3.23
N ARG A 128 -6.24 -8.16 4.17
CA ARG A 128 -6.53 -7.53 5.46
C ARG A 128 -5.31 -7.34 6.35
N LEU A 129 -4.19 -7.99 6.05
CA LEU A 129 -2.94 -7.76 6.75
C LEU A 129 -2.33 -6.38 6.45
N GLY A 130 -2.80 -5.72 5.40
CA GLY A 130 -2.46 -4.32 5.09
C GLY A 130 -1.22 -4.13 4.25
N MET A 131 -0.30 -5.09 4.21
CA MET A 131 0.91 -4.99 3.40
C MET A 131 1.45 -6.38 3.07
N HIS A 132 1.96 -6.53 1.85
CA HIS A 132 2.65 -7.73 1.40
C HIS A 132 3.98 -7.37 0.77
N ARG A 133 5.03 -8.07 1.12
CA ARG A 133 6.30 -7.96 0.43
C ARG A 133 6.23 -8.79 -0.86
N LEU A 134 6.61 -8.16 -1.96
CA LEU A 134 6.61 -8.79 -3.28
C LEU A 134 8.04 -9.05 -3.75
N THR A 135 8.25 -10.16 -4.47
CA THR A 135 9.48 -10.34 -5.23
C THR A 135 9.49 -9.38 -6.41
N GLN A 136 10.65 -9.17 -7.02
CA GLN A 136 10.75 -8.34 -8.21
C GLN A 136 9.89 -8.89 -9.36
N ILE A 137 9.89 -10.21 -9.54
CA ILE A 137 9.08 -10.85 -10.59
C ILE A 137 7.59 -10.64 -10.34
N GLU A 138 7.13 -10.79 -9.11
CA GLU A 138 5.74 -10.53 -8.75
C GLU A 138 5.34 -9.09 -9.03
N TYR A 139 6.18 -8.15 -8.62
CA TYR A 139 5.96 -6.73 -8.85
C TYR A 139 5.87 -6.42 -10.34
N GLU A 140 6.83 -6.88 -11.15
CA GLU A 140 6.84 -6.64 -12.58
C GLU A 140 5.63 -7.26 -13.28
N THR A 141 5.23 -8.46 -12.88
CA THR A 141 4.05 -9.13 -13.43
C THR A 141 2.77 -8.35 -13.14
N ILE A 142 2.64 -7.84 -11.91
CA ILE A 142 1.49 -6.98 -11.56
C ILE A 142 1.52 -5.70 -12.38
N MET A 143 2.67 -5.06 -12.52
CA MET A 143 2.81 -3.83 -13.29
C MET A 143 2.42 -4.03 -14.76
N GLN A 144 2.84 -5.11 -15.37
CA GLN A 144 2.45 -5.45 -16.73
C GLN A 144 0.93 -5.58 -16.87
N GLY A 145 0.29 -6.21 -15.89
CA GLY A 145 -1.15 -6.39 -15.89
C GLY A 145 -1.95 -5.11 -15.74
N VAL A 146 -1.49 -4.17 -14.90
CA VAL A 146 -2.22 -2.93 -14.64
C VAL A 146 -1.90 -1.81 -15.64
N THR A 147 -0.84 -1.92 -16.42
CA THR A 147 -0.45 -0.92 -17.42
C THR A 147 -0.76 -1.35 -18.84
N ALA A 148 -1.23 -2.57 -19.04
CA ALA A 148 -1.55 -3.11 -20.36
C ALA A 148 -2.80 -2.45 -20.99
#